data_9ff7a6f50ac805ebedbf30742ce26cd0
#
_entry.id   9ff7a6f50ac805ebedbf30742ce26cd0
#
_cell.length_a   1.000
_cell.length_b   1.000
_cell.length_c   1.000
_cell.angle_alpha   90.00
_cell.angle_beta   90.00
_cell.angle_gamma   90.00
#
_symmetry.space_group_name_H-M   'P 1'
#
loop_
_entity.id
_entity.type
_entity.pdbx_description
1 polymer ?
#
loop_
_entity_poly.entity_id
_entity_poly.type
_entity_poly.pdbx_seq_one_letter_code
_entity_poly.pdbx_strand_id
1 'polypeptide(L)'
;MDHIDRGNRGDFVRRRSVLAVPLLVAGGMALTPTPRASAAPPRTSPQASRWSPERANRWYQAQGWPVGVNYITSSAVNQLEMFQRETFDARRIDTELGWAQTNGFNAIRVFLHDQLWAQDYRGFQGRLAQFVDIAARHGIKPLFVLFDSCWDPFPQPGPQRAPRPGIHNSGWVQSPGAARLDDRGYLRTMRGYVTGVLTQFRNDDRILGWDLWNEPDNPADAYAAVERKDKVDLVAQLLPQVFEWARLVDPCQPLTSAVWHGEWADPGRRSVISGIQLDNSDVITFHSYAEPAEFERRIAELVPHGRPILCTEYMARPLGSTVQGILPIAKRAGVGAFNWGLVAGKTQTYFPWDSWDQPNPDPAMPQEWFHDLMGHDGRPFRDTEIQAILQLSDLAMHLQPPPAAG
;
A
#
# COMPACT_ATOMS: atom_id res chain seq x y z
N MET A 1 -31.09 44.33 -37.85
CA MET A 1 -32.15 43.78 -38.68
C MET A 1 -32.61 42.57 -37.93
N ASP A 2 -33.51 42.69 -37.01
CA ASP A 2 -34.99 42.66 -37.14
C ASP A 2 -35.45 41.18 -37.32
N HIS A 3 -36.34 40.59 -36.61
CA HIS A 3 -37.48 40.93 -35.72
C HIS A 3 -37.85 39.60 -35.01
N ILE A 4 -38.14 39.60 -33.72
CA ILE A 4 -39.44 39.62 -33.04
C ILE A 4 -40.43 38.58 -33.66
N ASP A 5 -40.95 37.59 -32.90
CA ASP A 5 -42.27 37.74 -32.27
C ASP A 5 -42.64 36.59 -31.31
N ARG A 6 -43.49 36.96 -30.44
CA ARG A 6 -44.11 36.47 -29.24
C ARG A 6 -45.26 35.45 -29.48
N GLY A 7 -45.57 34.76 -28.43
CA GLY A 7 -46.95 34.45 -27.99
C GLY A 7 -47.33 33.00 -28.12
N ASN A 8 -47.86 32.28 -27.19
CA ASN A 8 -49.07 32.58 -26.45
C ASN A 8 -49.27 31.55 -25.31
N ARG A 9 -49.96 32.04 -24.29
CA ARG A 9 -50.45 31.31 -23.10
C ARG A 9 -51.65 30.41 -23.44
N GLY A 10 -51.84 29.35 -22.63
CA GLY A 10 -53.05 28.61 -22.59
C GLY A 10 -53.25 27.89 -21.24
N ASP A 11 -53.87 28.61 -20.31
CA ASP A 11 -54.46 28.06 -19.08
C ASP A 11 -55.59 27.07 -19.42
N PHE A 12 -55.66 25.95 -18.72
CA PHE A 12 -56.93 25.25 -18.50
C PHE A 12 -57.07 24.79 -17.06
N VAL A 13 -58.12 25.35 -16.45
CA VAL A 13 -58.61 25.17 -15.10
C VAL A 13 -59.77 24.15 -15.09
N ARG A 14 -59.80 23.33 -14.02
CA ARG A 14 -60.93 22.68 -13.36
C ARG A 14 -61.64 21.46 -14.00
N ARG A 15 -61.77 20.40 -13.21
CA ARG A 15 -63.06 20.10 -12.55
C ARG A 15 -62.89 19.07 -11.44
N ARG A 16 -63.37 19.42 -10.24
CA ARG A 16 -63.68 18.53 -9.13
C ARG A 16 -64.92 17.70 -9.46
N SER A 17 -64.94 16.42 -9.11
CA SER A 17 -66.20 15.66 -8.93
C SER A 17 -66.11 14.98 -7.59
N VAL A 18 -67.09 15.37 -6.76
CA VAL A 18 -67.45 14.78 -5.48
C VAL A 18 -68.45 13.67 -5.78
N LEU A 19 -68.23 12.48 -5.26
CA LEU A 19 -69.27 11.46 -5.16
C LEU A 19 -69.30 10.90 -3.74
N ALA A 20 -70.60 10.88 -3.26
CA ALA A 20 -70.98 10.64 -1.91
C ALA A 20 -70.94 9.14 -1.50
N VAL A 21 -70.77 8.97 -0.22
CA VAL A 21 -70.79 7.72 0.59
C VAL A 21 -72.24 7.17 0.75
N PRO A 22 -72.42 5.85 0.90
CA PRO A 22 -73.38 5.40 1.87
C PRO A 22 -72.73 4.67 3.05
N LEU A 23 -73.18 5.04 4.24
CA LEU A 23 -72.97 4.37 5.50
C LEU A 23 -73.66 2.97 5.47
N LEU A 24 -72.91 1.94 5.87
CA LEU A 24 -73.46 0.68 6.35
C LEU A 24 -72.95 0.41 7.75
N VAL A 25 -73.83 0.42 8.72
CA VAL A 25 -73.57 0.03 10.11
C VAL A 25 -73.68 -1.50 10.18
N ALA A 26 -72.63 -2.17 10.67
CA ALA A 26 -72.74 -3.56 11.14
C ALA A 26 -71.69 -3.81 12.29
N GLY A 27 -72.26 -4.15 13.38
CA GLY A 27 -71.86 -5.07 14.44
C GLY A 27 -70.44 -5.10 14.94
N GLY A 28 -70.27 -4.64 16.19
CA GLY A 28 -69.01 -4.78 16.91
C GLY A 28 -68.66 -6.22 17.28
N MET A 29 -67.45 -6.64 16.94
CA MET A 29 -66.68 -7.66 17.65
C MET A 29 -65.39 -7.04 18.14
N ALA A 30 -65.23 -6.96 19.45
CA ALA A 30 -64.03 -6.50 20.11
C ALA A 30 -62.89 -7.52 19.86
N LEU A 31 -61.97 -7.18 18.97
CA LEU A 31 -60.69 -7.88 18.84
C LEU A 31 -59.71 -7.28 19.84
N THR A 32 -59.31 -8.07 20.80
CA THR A 32 -58.20 -7.77 21.73
C THR A 32 -56.93 -7.54 20.94
N PRO A 33 -56.17 -6.45 21.19
CA PRO A 33 -54.88 -6.23 20.50
C PRO A 33 -53.87 -7.26 20.98
N THR A 34 -53.42 -8.12 20.07
CA THR A 34 -52.19 -8.92 20.28
C THR A 34 -51.00 -7.99 20.46
N PRO A 35 -50.13 -8.22 21.47
CA PRO A 35 -48.93 -7.41 21.62
C PRO A 35 -48.03 -7.59 20.39
N ARG A 36 -47.83 -6.49 19.68
CA ARG A 36 -46.85 -6.42 18.59
C ARG A 36 -45.49 -6.74 19.20
N ALA A 37 -44.87 -7.87 18.81
CA ALA A 37 -43.50 -8.16 19.14
C ALA A 37 -42.63 -6.98 18.68
N SER A 38 -42.01 -6.29 19.65
CA SER A 38 -41.05 -5.24 19.38
C SER A 38 -39.91 -5.89 18.57
N ALA A 39 -39.76 -5.47 17.30
CA ALA A 39 -38.64 -5.91 16.51
C ALA A 39 -37.36 -5.49 17.26
N ALA A 40 -36.53 -6.46 17.62
CA ALA A 40 -35.22 -6.19 18.18
C ALA A 40 -34.47 -5.27 17.20
N PRO A 41 -33.77 -4.25 17.72
CA PRO A 41 -32.97 -3.39 16.84
C PRO A 41 -32.03 -4.27 16.00
N PRO A 42 -31.78 -3.92 14.73
CA PRO A 42 -30.85 -4.68 13.89
C PRO A 42 -29.53 -4.79 14.64
N ARG A 43 -29.06 -6.03 14.82
CA ARG A 43 -27.71 -6.28 15.35
C ARG A 43 -26.76 -5.60 14.37
N THR A 44 -26.20 -4.46 14.76
CA THR A 44 -25.02 -3.91 14.14
C THR A 44 -23.96 -4.99 14.30
N SER A 45 -23.53 -5.59 13.20
CA SER A 45 -22.34 -6.44 13.20
C SER A 45 -21.24 -5.67 13.90
N PRO A 46 -20.45 -6.28 14.82
CA PRO A 46 -19.33 -5.57 15.43
C PRO A 46 -18.49 -5.00 14.28
N GLN A 47 -18.42 -3.69 14.20
CA GLN A 47 -17.54 -3.03 13.23
C GLN A 47 -16.15 -3.56 13.53
N ALA A 48 -15.49 -4.22 12.57
CA ALA A 48 -14.18 -4.80 12.78
C ALA A 48 -13.23 -3.67 13.20
N SER A 49 -12.84 -3.67 14.48
CA SER A 49 -12.05 -2.61 15.08
C SER A 49 -10.56 -2.81 14.77
N ARG A 50 -9.78 -1.75 14.88
CA ARG A 50 -8.31 -1.83 14.93
C ARG A 50 -7.87 -2.92 15.91
N TRP A 51 -6.86 -3.70 15.57
CA TRP A 51 -6.32 -4.70 16.49
C TRP A 51 -5.89 -4.06 17.81
N SER A 52 -6.05 -4.78 18.91
CA SER A 52 -5.44 -4.36 20.17
C SER A 52 -3.91 -4.45 20.07
N PRO A 53 -3.16 -3.66 20.88
CA PRO A 53 -1.69 -3.79 20.93
C PRO A 53 -1.23 -5.22 21.22
N GLU A 54 -1.93 -5.95 22.09
CA GLU A 54 -1.58 -7.33 22.44
C GLU A 54 -1.76 -8.28 21.26
N ARG A 55 -2.82 -8.11 20.44
CA ARG A 55 -3.01 -8.89 19.20
C ARG A 55 -1.89 -8.61 18.22
N ALA A 56 -1.56 -7.34 17.99
CA ALA A 56 -0.50 -6.94 17.08
C ALA A 56 0.88 -7.47 17.52
N ASN A 57 1.19 -7.37 18.81
CA ASN A 57 2.46 -7.87 19.34
C ASN A 57 2.55 -9.40 19.27
N ARG A 58 1.48 -10.14 19.57
CA ARG A 58 1.48 -11.60 19.36
C ARG A 58 1.67 -11.99 17.91
N TRP A 59 1.03 -11.28 16.98
CA TRP A 59 1.23 -11.50 15.55
C TRP A 59 2.71 -11.27 15.18
N TYR A 60 3.32 -10.17 15.62
CA TYR A 60 4.71 -9.85 15.29
C TYR A 60 5.69 -10.90 15.82
N GLN A 61 5.50 -11.34 17.07
CA GLN A 61 6.32 -12.39 17.67
C GLN A 61 6.29 -13.70 16.86
N ALA A 62 5.14 -14.01 16.24
CA ALA A 62 4.99 -15.21 15.42
C ALA A 62 5.66 -15.10 14.04
N GLN A 63 6.01 -13.87 13.57
CA GLN A 63 6.69 -13.70 12.27
C GLN A 63 8.22 -13.91 12.35
N GLY A 64 8.81 -13.90 13.54
CA GLY A 64 10.24 -13.69 13.71
C GLY A 64 10.61 -12.22 13.43
N TRP A 65 11.88 -11.96 13.13
CA TRP A 65 12.30 -10.61 12.75
C TRP A 65 12.17 -10.40 11.23
N PRO A 66 11.26 -9.52 10.75
CA PRO A 66 11.11 -9.26 9.33
C PRO A 66 12.32 -8.46 8.81
N VAL A 67 13.10 -9.06 7.93
CA VAL A 67 14.12 -8.40 7.13
C VAL A 67 13.70 -8.49 5.68
N GLY A 68 13.43 -7.35 5.08
CA GLY A 68 12.76 -7.28 3.80
C GLY A 68 13.36 -6.28 2.83
N VAL A 69 12.75 -6.23 1.67
CA VAL A 69 13.11 -5.31 0.60
C VAL A 69 11.87 -4.87 -0.17
N ASN A 70 11.82 -3.61 -0.58
CA ASN A 70 10.83 -3.13 -1.55
C ASN A 70 11.17 -3.72 -2.91
N TYR A 71 10.24 -4.48 -3.45
CA TYR A 71 10.47 -5.31 -4.62
C TYR A 71 9.54 -4.93 -5.78
N ILE A 72 10.14 -4.71 -6.91
CA ILE A 72 9.53 -4.77 -8.24
C ILE A 72 10.46 -5.59 -9.13
N THR A 73 9.90 -6.45 -9.99
CA THR A 73 10.74 -7.23 -10.89
C THR A 73 11.55 -6.32 -11.82
N SER A 74 12.82 -6.62 -12.03
CA SER A 74 13.71 -5.79 -12.86
C SER A 74 13.23 -5.61 -14.30
N SER A 75 12.32 -6.48 -14.77
CA SER A 75 11.70 -6.42 -16.08
C SER A 75 10.52 -5.43 -16.17
N ALA A 76 10.05 -4.85 -15.05
CA ALA A 76 8.93 -3.93 -15.00
C ALA A 76 9.37 -2.50 -14.64
N VAL A 77 8.77 -1.50 -15.28
CA VAL A 77 9.02 -0.09 -15.00
C VAL A 77 8.14 0.45 -13.89
N ASN A 78 7.02 -0.22 -13.62
CA ASN A 78 6.06 0.13 -12.59
C ASN A 78 5.16 -1.07 -12.22
N GLN A 79 4.29 -0.86 -11.26
CA GLN A 79 3.37 -1.87 -10.73
C GLN A 79 2.34 -2.36 -11.77
N LEU A 80 1.98 -1.54 -12.77
CA LEU A 80 1.13 -1.98 -13.89
C LEU A 80 1.87 -3.00 -14.76
N GLU A 81 3.10 -2.68 -15.22
CA GLU A 81 3.90 -3.60 -16.04
C GLU A 81 4.21 -4.89 -15.28
N MET A 82 4.41 -4.82 -13.95
CA MET A 82 4.68 -6.01 -13.15
C MET A 82 3.52 -7.00 -13.13
N PHE A 83 2.27 -6.53 -13.12
CA PHE A 83 1.12 -7.40 -12.89
C PHE A 83 0.10 -7.46 -14.04
N GLN A 84 0.27 -6.75 -15.16
CA GLN A 84 -0.58 -6.93 -16.33
C GLN A 84 -0.36 -8.30 -16.99
N ARG A 85 -1.41 -8.83 -17.64
CA ARG A 85 -1.39 -10.17 -18.24
C ARG A 85 -0.26 -10.34 -19.26
N GLU A 86 -0.02 -9.32 -20.07
CA GLU A 86 0.91 -9.34 -21.18
C GLU A 86 2.38 -9.24 -20.74
N THR A 87 2.63 -8.79 -19.50
CA THR A 87 3.97 -8.45 -19.00
C THR A 87 4.35 -9.15 -17.70
N PHE A 88 3.41 -9.90 -17.10
CA PHE A 88 3.68 -10.67 -15.89
C PHE A 88 4.70 -11.78 -16.15
N ASP A 89 5.90 -11.60 -15.62
CA ASP A 89 7.03 -12.54 -15.79
C ASP A 89 7.27 -13.38 -14.54
N ALA A 90 6.49 -14.45 -14.39
CA ALA A 90 6.61 -15.37 -13.26
C ALA A 90 8.00 -16.02 -13.12
N ARG A 91 8.71 -16.22 -14.24
CA ARG A 91 10.06 -16.81 -14.24
C ARG A 91 11.08 -15.84 -13.67
N ARG A 92 11.01 -14.58 -14.11
CA ARG A 92 11.91 -13.54 -13.60
C ARG A 92 11.67 -13.31 -12.11
N ILE A 93 10.40 -13.23 -11.69
CA ILE A 93 10.02 -13.10 -10.29
C ILE A 93 10.58 -14.26 -9.47
N ASP A 94 10.43 -15.51 -9.93
CA ASP A 94 10.95 -16.71 -9.23
C ASP A 94 12.48 -16.65 -9.07
N THR A 95 13.21 -16.25 -10.12
CA THR A 95 14.66 -16.06 -10.07
C THR A 95 15.08 -15.03 -9.05
N GLU A 96 14.47 -13.84 -9.08
CA GLU A 96 14.83 -12.72 -8.21
C GLU A 96 14.47 -12.98 -6.75
N LEU A 97 13.34 -13.64 -6.48
CA LEU A 97 12.99 -14.04 -5.12
C LEU A 97 13.89 -15.17 -4.60
N GLY A 98 14.41 -16.02 -5.48
CA GLY A 98 15.48 -16.97 -5.14
C GLY A 98 16.75 -16.25 -4.69
N TRP A 99 17.14 -15.15 -5.36
CA TRP A 99 18.26 -14.33 -4.90
C TRP A 99 17.96 -13.65 -3.56
N ALA A 100 16.75 -13.13 -3.36
CA ALA A 100 16.35 -12.54 -2.09
C ALA A 100 16.47 -13.56 -0.94
N GLN A 101 15.95 -14.78 -1.12
CA GLN A 101 16.07 -15.86 -0.15
C GLN A 101 17.54 -16.18 0.18
N THR A 102 18.37 -16.36 -0.84
CA THR A 102 19.78 -16.69 -0.67
C THR A 102 20.55 -15.60 0.08
N ASN A 103 20.11 -14.35 -0.05
CA ASN A 103 20.71 -13.18 0.60
C ASN A 103 20.08 -12.85 1.97
N GLY A 104 19.25 -13.74 2.52
CA GLY A 104 18.76 -13.65 3.90
C GLY A 104 17.46 -12.89 4.10
N PHE A 105 16.75 -12.51 3.03
CA PHE A 105 15.44 -11.87 3.13
C PHE A 105 14.34 -12.89 3.41
N ASN A 106 13.41 -12.53 4.30
CA ASN A 106 12.22 -13.32 4.62
C ASN A 106 10.91 -12.56 4.33
N ALA A 107 11.02 -11.32 3.88
CA ALA A 107 9.88 -10.49 3.53
C ALA A 107 10.17 -9.62 2.30
N ILE A 108 9.11 -9.22 1.59
CA ILE A 108 9.17 -8.22 0.51
C ILE A 108 7.99 -7.27 0.64
N ARG A 109 8.16 -6.00 0.25
CA ARG A 109 7.07 -5.05 0.11
C ARG A 109 6.80 -4.81 -1.38
N VAL A 110 5.55 -5.00 -1.82
CA VAL A 110 5.18 -5.07 -3.24
C VAL A 110 3.99 -4.19 -3.52
N PHE A 111 4.11 -3.32 -4.51
CA PHE A 111 3.08 -2.37 -4.89
C PHE A 111 2.11 -2.97 -5.89
N LEU A 112 0.82 -2.82 -5.62
CA LEU A 112 -0.29 -3.16 -6.49
C LEU A 112 -0.86 -1.89 -7.14
N HIS A 113 -1.85 -2.05 -8.04
CA HIS A 113 -2.48 -0.91 -8.69
C HIS A 113 -3.97 -1.18 -8.93
N ASP A 114 -4.83 -0.22 -8.61
CA ASP A 114 -6.30 -0.30 -8.73
C ASP A 114 -6.78 -0.54 -10.18
N GLN A 115 -6.04 -0.04 -11.18
CA GLN A 115 -6.38 -0.26 -12.59
C GLN A 115 -6.19 -1.70 -13.03
N LEU A 116 -5.33 -2.50 -12.39
CA LEU A 116 -5.22 -3.94 -12.65
C LEU A 116 -6.53 -4.66 -12.34
N TRP A 117 -7.17 -4.26 -11.25
CA TRP A 117 -8.50 -4.73 -10.88
C TRP A 117 -9.57 -4.26 -11.85
N ALA A 118 -9.54 -2.99 -12.24
CA ALA A 118 -10.51 -2.41 -13.16
C ALA A 118 -10.46 -3.04 -14.56
N GLN A 119 -9.25 -3.43 -15.03
CA GLN A 119 -9.05 -4.05 -16.33
C GLN A 119 -9.50 -5.51 -16.39
N ASP A 120 -9.03 -6.32 -15.44
CA ASP A 120 -9.15 -7.77 -15.44
C ASP A 120 -9.03 -8.32 -14.02
N TYR A 121 -10.04 -8.10 -13.17
CA TYR A 121 -9.96 -8.50 -11.76
C TYR A 121 -9.70 -10.01 -11.57
N ARG A 122 -10.28 -10.87 -12.42
CA ARG A 122 -10.08 -12.33 -12.29
C ARG A 122 -8.66 -12.76 -12.68
N GLY A 123 -8.17 -12.23 -13.80
CA GLY A 123 -6.80 -12.53 -14.22
C GLY A 123 -5.77 -11.91 -13.27
N PHE A 124 -6.02 -10.71 -12.75
CA PHE A 124 -5.18 -10.09 -11.72
C PHE A 124 -5.13 -10.92 -10.44
N GLN A 125 -6.29 -11.38 -9.95
CA GLN A 125 -6.35 -12.29 -8.79
C GLN A 125 -5.56 -13.58 -9.02
N GLY A 126 -5.64 -14.16 -10.22
CA GLY A 126 -4.86 -15.35 -10.58
C GLY A 126 -3.34 -15.10 -10.58
N ARG A 127 -2.89 -13.98 -11.16
CA ARG A 127 -1.47 -13.59 -11.16
C ARG A 127 -0.96 -13.28 -9.76
N LEU A 128 -1.78 -12.63 -8.92
CA LEU A 128 -1.43 -12.35 -7.54
C LEU A 128 -1.31 -13.64 -6.71
N ALA A 129 -2.20 -14.61 -6.91
CA ALA A 129 -2.09 -15.93 -6.29
C ALA A 129 -0.80 -16.63 -6.72
N GLN A 130 -0.48 -16.61 -8.02
CA GLN A 130 0.78 -17.17 -8.53
C GLN A 130 2.01 -16.47 -7.94
N PHE A 131 1.97 -15.16 -7.77
CA PHE A 131 3.03 -14.39 -7.11
C PHE A 131 3.22 -14.84 -5.65
N VAL A 132 2.13 -14.97 -4.89
CA VAL A 132 2.17 -15.47 -3.49
C VAL A 132 2.72 -16.89 -3.42
N ASP A 133 2.34 -17.77 -4.37
CA ASP A 133 2.87 -19.13 -4.46
C ASP A 133 4.39 -19.13 -4.73
N ILE A 134 4.87 -18.22 -5.59
CA ILE A 134 6.31 -18.05 -5.87
C ILE A 134 7.02 -17.58 -4.60
N ALA A 135 6.55 -16.52 -3.96
CA ALA A 135 7.16 -15.98 -2.75
C ALA A 135 7.22 -17.03 -1.62
N ALA A 136 6.15 -17.79 -1.44
CA ALA A 136 6.07 -18.83 -0.43
C ALA A 136 7.08 -19.98 -0.66
N ARG A 137 7.36 -20.35 -1.92
CA ARG A 137 8.41 -21.36 -2.22
C ARG A 137 9.80 -20.92 -1.76
N HIS A 138 10.03 -19.62 -1.72
CA HIS A 138 11.28 -19.01 -1.24
C HIS A 138 11.24 -18.63 0.25
N GLY A 139 10.15 -19.00 0.98
CA GLY A 139 10.01 -18.64 2.40
C GLY A 139 9.83 -17.15 2.64
N ILE A 140 9.40 -16.39 1.63
CA ILE A 140 9.26 -14.94 1.64
C ILE A 140 7.79 -14.57 1.79
N LYS A 141 7.49 -13.66 2.71
CA LYS A 141 6.13 -13.13 2.94
C LYS A 141 5.98 -11.72 2.34
N PRO A 142 5.04 -11.50 1.42
CA PRO A 142 4.77 -10.16 0.90
C PRO A 142 3.97 -9.28 1.87
N LEU A 143 4.38 -8.01 2.01
CA LEU A 143 3.60 -6.89 2.50
C LEU A 143 3.10 -6.14 1.27
N PHE A 144 1.82 -6.25 0.93
CA PHE A 144 1.26 -5.62 -0.26
C PHE A 144 0.83 -4.18 0.00
N VAL A 145 1.25 -3.28 -0.89
CA VAL A 145 0.81 -1.87 -0.94
C VAL A 145 -0.34 -1.74 -1.91
N LEU A 146 -1.49 -1.21 -1.47
CA LEU A 146 -2.68 -1.12 -2.31
C LEU A 146 -2.73 0.17 -3.14
N PHE A 147 -2.48 1.31 -2.52
CA PHE A 147 -2.48 2.63 -3.15
C PHE A 147 -1.15 3.33 -2.95
N ASP A 148 -0.85 4.32 -3.79
CA ASP A 148 0.43 5.01 -3.81
C ASP A 148 0.27 6.44 -4.35
N SER A 149 0.78 7.44 -3.64
CA SER A 149 0.72 8.85 -4.05
C SER A 149 1.99 9.37 -4.72
N CYS A 150 2.96 8.48 -5.03
CA CYS A 150 4.26 8.88 -5.54
C CYS A 150 4.32 8.94 -7.07
N TRP A 151 5.08 9.88 -7.60
CA TRP A 151 5.45 10.07 -9.01
C TRP A 151 4.31 10.45 -9.94
N ASP A 152 4.20 9.83 -11.15
CA ASP A 152 3.30 10.28 -12.23
C ASP A 152 1.82 10.15 -11.84
N PRO A 153 1.06 11.26 -11.76
CA PRO A 153 -0.35 11.24 -11.36
C PRO A 153 -1.31 10.72 -12.45
N PHE A 154 -0.80 10.35 -13.63
CA PHE A 154 -1.61 9.96 -14.79
C PHE A 154 -1.37 8.51 -15.23
N PRO A 155 -1.65 7.51 -14.40
CA PRO A 155 -1.50 6.10 -14.77
C PRO A 155 -2.36 5.76 -15.98
N GLN A 156 -1.79 5.00 -16.91
CA GLN A 156 -2.50 4.49 -18.09
C GLN A 156 -2.36 2.97 -18.14
N PRO A 157 -3.47 2.22 -18.30
CA PRO A 157 -3.39 0.79 -18.50
C PRO A 157 -2.84 0.45 -19.89
N GLY A 158 -2.32 -0.78 -20.04
CA GLY A 158 -1.71 -1.26 -21.29
C GLY A 158 -0.19 -1.09 -21.34
N PRO A 159 0.42 -1.01 -22.51
CA PRO A 159 1.87 -0.89 -22.65
C PRO A 159 2.42 0.32 -21.89
N GLN A 160 3.40 0.09 -21.05
CA GLN A 160 4.03 1.15 -20.26
C GLN A 160 5.15 1.83 -21.05
N ARG A 161 5.36 3.11 -20.76
CA ARG A 161 6.48 3.88 -21.34
C ARG A 161 7.80 3.24 -20.94
N ALA A 162 8.78 3.25 -21.84
CA ALA A 162 10.15 2.99 -21.43
C ALA A 162 10.61 4.03 -20.40
N PRO A 163 11.45 3.65 -19.44
CA PRO A 163 12.00 4.62 -18.49
C PRO A 163 12.84 5.67 -19.22
N ARG A 164 12.90 6.88 -18.71
CA ARG A 164 13.81 7.90 -19.20
C ARG A 164 15.23 7.53 -18.74
N PRO A 165 16.19 7.32 -19.66
CA PRO A 165 17.53 6.89 -19.28
C PRO A 165 18.19 7.85 -18.28
N GLY A 166 18.83 7.30 -17.25
CA GLY A 166 19.53 8.10 -16.24
C GLY A 166 18.65 8.84 -15.23
N ILE A 167 17.35 8.55 -15.19
CA ILE A 167 16.40 9.22 -14.29
C ILE A 167 15.73 8.21 -13.38
N HIS A 168 15.86 8.44 -12.08
CA HIS A 168 15.28 7.65 -11.00
C HIS A 168 13.77 7.47 -11.17
N ASN A 169 13.30 6.24 -11.21
CA ASN A 169 11.90 5.84 -11.12
C ASN A 169 10.94 6.58 -12.08
N SER A 170 11.46 6.95 -13.26
CA SER A 170 10.78 7.86 -14.20
C SER A 170 9.55 7.29 -14.90
N GLY A 171 9.27 6.00 -14.72
CA GLY A 171 8.07 5.35 -15.25
C GLY A 171 7.06 4.94 -14.19
N TRP A 172 7.33 5.24 -12.91
CA TRP A 172 6.42 4.91 -11.81
C TRP A 172 5.16 5.76 -11.83
N VAL A 173 4.02 5.20 -11.42
CA VAL A 173 2.71 5.84 -11.51
C VAL A 173 1.93 5.74 -10.20
N GLN A 174 1.13 6.76 -9.91
CA GLN A 174 0.25 6.78 -8.73
C GLN A 174 -0.92 5.79 -8.86
N SER A 175 -1.37 5.28 -7.72
CA SER A 175 -2.60 4.47 -7.57
C SER A 175 -3.38 4.95 -6.33
N PRO A 176 -4.63 5.44 -6.49
CA PRO A 176 -5.27 5.79 -7.75
C PRO A 176 -4.63 7.02 -8.38
N GLY A 177 -4.73 7.15 -9.70
CA GLY A 177 -4.28 8.35 -10.37
C GLY A 177 -5.14 9.58 -10.04
N ALA A 178 -4.60 10.77 -10.27
CA ALA A 178 -5.20 12.07 -9.92
C ALA A 178 -6.66 12.22 -10.34
N ALA A 179 -7.04 11.73 -11.53
CA ALA A 179 -8.42 11.81 -12.04
C ALA A 179 -9.43 10.93 -11.28
N ARG A 180 -8.96 10.04 -10.39
CA ARG A 180 -9.81 9.08 -9.65
C ARG A 180 -10.04 9.47 -8.20
N LEU A 181 -9.28 10.40 -7.67
CA LEU A 181 -9.34 10.77 -6.24
C LEU A 181 -10.71 11.34 -5.82
N ASP A 182 -11.42 12.04 -6.69
CA ASP A 182 -12.76 12.60 -6.45
C ASP A 182 -13.83 12.04 -7.40
N ASP A 183 -13.52 11.02 -8.20
CA ASP A 183 -14.48 10.34 -9.09
C ASP A 183 -15.41 9.44 -8.26
N ARG A 184 -16.59 9.98 -7.90
CA ARG A 184 -17.62 9.23 -7.15
C ARG A 184 -18.08 7.96 -7.86
N GLY A 185 -18.03 7.91 -9.20
CA GLY A 185 -18.31 6.71 -9.98
C GLY A 185 -17.27 5.62 -9.76
N TYR A 186 -16.01 6.03 -9.60
CA TYR A 186 -14.88 5.13 -9.44
C TYR A 186 -14.71 4.61 -7.99
N LEU A 187 -15.27 5.27 -6.98
CA LEU A 187 -15.23 4.81 -5.57
C LEU A 187 -15.68 3.36 -5.40
N ARG A 188 -16.68 2.93 -6.18
CA ARG A 188 -17.13 1.52 -6.16
C ARG A 188 -16.05 0.57 -6.64
N THR A 189 -15.29 0.94 -7.66
CA THR A 189 -14.16 0.17 -8.19
C THR A 189 -13.04 0.10 -7.16
N MET A 190 -12.67 1.22 -6.53
CA MET A 190 -11.65 1.23 -5.47
C MET A 190 -12.05 0.34 -4.29
N ARG A 191 -13.29 0.46 -3.81
CA ARG A 191 -13.80 -0.41 -2.75
C ARG A 191 -13.77 -1.88 -3.18
N GLY A 192 -14.21 -2.19 -4.41
CA GLY A 192 -14.17 -3.54 -4.98
C GLY A 192 -12.76 -4.10 -5.05
N TYR A 193 -11.78 -3.28 -5.44
CA TYR A 193 -10.36 -3.62 -5.46
C TYR A 193 -9.86 -3.97 -4.06
N VAL A 194 -10.01 -3.08 -3.08
CA VAL A 194 -9.57 -3.30 -1.70
C VAL A 194 -10.22 -4.56 -1.13
N THR A 195 -11.55 -4.62 -1.15
CA THR A 195 -12.26 -5.75 -0.54
C THR A 195 -12.04 -7.06 -1.29
N GLY A 196 -11.93 -7.04 -2.62
CA GLY A 196 -11.74 -8.22 -3.43
C GLY A 196 -10.36 -8.84 -3.29
N VAL A 197 -9.29 -8.00 -3.27
CA VAL A 197 -7.93 -8.46 -3.03
C VAL A 197 -7.79 -9.03 -1.61
N LEU A 198 -8.24 -8.31 -0.60
CA LEU A 198 -8.14 -8.81 0.78
C LEU A 198 -8.99 -10.07 1.02
N THR A 199 -10.19 -10.16 0.44
CA THR A 199 -11.05 -11.35 0.59
C THR A 199 -10.40 -12.60 0.05
N GLN A 200 -9.68 -12.51 -1.07
CA GLN A 200 -8.98 -13.64 -1.67
C GLN A 200 -7.97 -14.26 -0.70
N PHE A 201 -7.29 -13.42 0.09
CA PHE A 201 -6.20 -13.83 0.97
C PHE A 201 -6.49 -13.63 2.46
N ARG A 202 -7.75 -13.47 2.83
CA ARG A 202 -8.12 -13.05 4.19
C ARG A 202 -7.58 -13.98 5.30
N ASN A 203 -7.42 -15.27 5.01
CA ASN A 203 -6.92 -16.29 5.95
C ASN A 203 -5.58 -16.89 5.50
N ASP A 204 -4.83 -16.20 4.64
CA ASP A 204 -3.59 -16.69 4.06
C ASP A 204 -2.38 -16.17 4.87
N ASP A 205 -1.77 -17.02 5.69
CA ASP A 205 -0.64 -16.69 6.56
C ASP A 205 0.70 -16.53 5.80
N ARG A 206 0.71 -16.79 4.50
CA ARG A 206 1.85 -16.50 3.62
C ARG A 206 2.01 -15.02 3.33
N ILE A 207 0.99 -14.20 3.62
CA ILE A 207 1.03 -12.74 3.47
C ILE A 207 1.37 -12.11 4.82
N LEU A 208 2.37 -11.22 4.82
CA LEU A 208 2.82 -10.52 6.02
C LEU A 208 1.78 -9.47 6.48
N GLY A 209 1.23 -8.70 5.56
CA GLY A 209 0.29 -7.61 5.89
C GLY A 209 -0.16 -6.82 4.68
N TRP A 210 -0.98 -5.80 4.94
CA TRP A 210 -1.54 -4.89 3.95
C TRP A 210 -1.18 -3.46 4.28
N ASP A 211 -0.34 -2.84 3.45
CA ASP A 211 -0.06 -1.40 3.47
C ASP A 211 -1.10 -0.72 2.57
N LEU A 212 -2.02 0.00 3.19
CA LEU A 212 -3.21 0.46 2.50
C LEU A 212 -2.94 1.65 1.58
N TRP A 213 -1.92 2.47 1.90
CA TRP A 213 -1.55 3.62 1.09
C TRP A 213 -0.11 4.05 1.35
N ASN A 214 0.72 4.02 0.33
CA ASN A 214 2.09 4.52 0.38
C ASN A 214 2.10 6.05 0.30
N GLU A 215 2.77 6.68 1.27
CA GLU A 215 3.04 8.13 1.32
C GLU A 215 1.85 9.00 0.85
N PRO A 216 0.70 8.94 1.56
CA PRO A 216 -0.55 9.54 1.11
C PRO A 216 -0.47 11.05 0.81
N ASP A 217 0.45 11.75 1.47
CA ASP A 217 0.71 13.19 1.36
C ASP A 217 2.00 13.53 0.59
N ASN A 218 2.54 12.57 -0.19
CA ASN A 218 3.72 12.84 -1.03
C ASN A 218 3.40 13.92 -2.07
N PRO A 219 4.19 15.01 -2.14
CA PRO A 219 3.93 16.13 -3.07
C PRO A 219 4.17 15.77 -4.54
N ALA A 220 4.86 14.65 -4.84
CA ALA A 220 5.28 14.26 -6.19
C ALA A 220 6.05 15.39 -6.89
N ASP A 221 7.11 15.91 -6.26
CA ASP A 221 7.84 17.11 -6.66
C ASP A 221 8.23 17.13 -8.14
N ALA A 222 8.66 16.01 -8.71
CA ALA A 222 8.98 15.87 -10.13
C ALA A 222 7.77 16.15 -11.06
N TYR A 223 6.57 16.10 -10.52
CA TYR A 223 5.31 16.34 -11.21
C TYR A 223 4.53 17.56 -10.67
N ALA A 224 5.14 18.39 -9.82
CA ALA A 224 4.49 19.51 -9.13
C ALA A 224 3.73 20.48 -10.06
N ALA A 225 4.16 20.62 -11.31
CA ALA A 225 3.49 21.45 -12.31
C ALA A 225 2.12 20.92 -12.78
N VAL A 226 1.89 19.59 -12.64
CA VAL A 226 0.68 18.90 -13.14
C VAL A 226 -0.05 18.12 -12.05
N GLU A 227 0.55 17.99 -10.86
CA GLU A 227 -0.07 17.35 -9.71
C GLU A 227 -1.25 18.16 -9.17
N ARG A 228 -2.26 17.48 -8.67
CA ARG A 228 -3.42 18.11 -8.01
C ARG A 228 -3.01 18.82 -6.73
N LYS A 229 -3.37 20.08 -6.61
CA LYS A 229 -3.08 20.88 -5.40
C LYS A 229 -3.93 20.46 -4.20
N ASP A 230 -5.08 19.85 -4.43
CA ASP A 230 -6.01 19.35 -3.41
C ASP A 230 -5.83 17.84 -3.13
N LYS A 231 -4.76 17.21 -3.66
CA LYS A 231 -4.49 15.77 -3.49
C LYS A 231 -4.53 15.35 -2.03
N VAL A 232 -3.82 16.05 -1.16
CA VAL A 232 -3.71 15.70 0.26
C VAL A 232 -5.08 15.75 0.95
N ASP A 233 -5.91 16.75 0.65
CA ASP A 233 -7.26 16.88 1.22
C ASP A 233 -8.18 15.73 0.76
N LEU A 234 -8.07 15.34 -0.51
CA LEU A 234 -8.84 14.22 -1.05
C LEU A 234 -8.39 12.88 -0.47
N VAL A 235 -7.08 12.67 -0.36
CA VAL A 235 -6.54 11.46 0.24
C VAL A 235 -6.86 11.39 1.73
N ALA A 236 -6.86 12.52 2.46
CA ALA A 236 -7.30 12.57 3.85
C ALA A 236 -8.77 12.15 4.03
N GLN A 237 -9.61 12.33 3.02
CA GLN A 237 -11.00 11.85 3.02
C GLN A 237 -11.12 10.37 2.62
N LEU A 238 -10.24 9.88 1.75
CA LEU A 238 -10.28 8.51 1.23
C LEU A 238 -9.60 7.50 2.15
N LEU A 239 -8.46 7.83 2.74
CA LEU A 239 -7.66 6.91 3.53
C LEU A 239 -8.44 6.27 4.70
N PRO A 240 -9.25 7.00 5.48
CA PRO A 240 -10.10 6.37 6.50
C PRO A 240 -11.11 5.37 5.91
N GLN A 241 -11.67 5.67 4.73
CA GLN A 241 -12.59 4.76 4.03
C GLN A 241 -11.87 3.49 3.56
N VAL A 242 -10.63 3.61 3.09
CA VAL A 242 -9.80 2.46 2.68
C VAL A 242 -9.55 1.54 3.88
N PHE A 243 -9.20 2.10 5.04
CA PHE A 243 -9.11 1.34 6.30
C PHE A 243 -10.44 0.65 6.65
N GLU A 244 -11.56 1.36 6.55
CA GLU A 244 -12.89 0.79 6.82
C GLU A 244 -13.20 -0.38 5.88
N TRP A 245 -12.99 -0.21 4.57
CA TRP A 245 -13.23 -1.27 3.58
C TRP A 245 -12.36 -2.50 3.85
N ALA A 246 -11.09 -2.30 4.17
CA ALA A 246 -10.19 -3.38 4.51
C ALA A 246 -10.60 -4.12 5.80
N ARG A 247 -11.03 -3.37 6.84
CA ARG A 247 -11.51 -3.95 8.10
C ARG A 247 -12.80 -4.74 7.95
N LEU A 248 -13.70 -4.34 7.04
CA LEU A 248 -14.94 -5.10 6.75
C LEU A 248 -14.65 -6.51 6.23
N VAL A 249 -13.48 -6.74 5.63
CA VAL A 249 -13.03 -8.08 5.22
C VAL A 249 -12.56 -8.90 6.42
N ASP A 250 -12.08 -8.26 7.49
CA ASP A 250 -11.50 -8.88 8.69
C ASP A 250 -10.36 -9.87 8.35
N PRO A 251 -9.28 -9.41 7.71
CA PRO A 251 -8.16 -10.29 7.37
C PRO A 251 -7.39 -10.73 8.62
N CYS A 252 -6.77 -11.92 8.55
CA CYS A 252 -5.88 -12.39 9.61
C CYS A 252 -4.53 -11.66 9.64
N GLN A 253 -4.23 -10.88 8.62
CA GLN A 253 -3.04 -10.05 8.49
C GLN A 253 -3.31 -8.62 9.02
N PRO A 254 -2.31 -7.90 9.53
CA PRO A 254 -2.45 -6.52 9.98
C PRO A 254 -2.62 -5.54 8.82
N LEU A 255 -3.32 -4.43 9.11
CA LEU A 255 -3.45 -3.27 8.24
C LEU A 255 -2.51 -2.17 8.71
N THR A 256 -1.88 -1.46 7.78
CA THR A 256 -1.00 -0.32 8.06
C THR A 256 -1.03 0.72 6.94
N SER A 257 -0.46 1.88 7.20
CA SER A 257 -0.01 2.88 6.22
C SER A 257 1.12 3.68 6.87
N ALA A 258 2.24 3.82 6.18
CA ALA A 258 3.49 4.29 6.76
C ALA A 258 3.54 5.81 6.92
N VAL A 259 3.90 6.31 8.11
CA VAL A 259 4.30 7.70 8.29
C VAL A 259 5.74 7.90 7.76
N TRP A 260 6.04 9.04 7.14
CA TRP A 260 7.35 9.24 6.51
C TRP A 260 7.98 10.61 6.76
N HIS A 261 7.19 11.63 7.10
CA HIS A 261 7.69 12.98 7.40
C HIS A 261 6.90 13.67 8.52
N GLY A 262 7.38 14.81 8.98
CA GLY A 262 6.71 15.64 9.98
C GLY A 262 6.94 15.20 11.42
N GLU A 263 6.06 15.60 12.30
CA GLU A 263 6.08 15.32 13.74
C GLU A 263 5.19 14.11 14.06
N TRP A 264 5.71 13.16 14.83
CA TRP A 264 4.98 11.94 15.16
C TRP A 264 4.72 11.77 16.67
N ALA A 265 5.60 12.32 17.50
CA ALA A 265 5.51 12.16 18.96
C ALA A 265 4.33 12.90 19.56
N ASP A 266 4.14 14.19 19.22
CA ASP A 266 3.08 15.04 19.74
C ASP A 266 1.82 14.98 18.87
N PRO A 267 0.71 14.39 19.36
CA PRO A 267 -0.54 14.32 18.60
C PRO A 267 -1.08 15.68 18.15
N GLY A 268 -0.82 16.75 18.92
CA GLY A 268 -1.29 18.11 18.57
C GLY A 268 -0.51 18.76 17.43
N ARG A 269 0.60 18.17 17.00
CA ARG A 269 1.49 18.69 15.95
C ARG A 269 1.55 17.79 14.71
N ARG A 270 0.91 16.64 14.75
CA ARG A 270 0.82 15.73 13.61
C ARG A 270 0.05 16.34 12.45
N SER A 271 0.45 16.02 11.22
CA SER A 271 -0.40 16.26 10.06
C SER A 271 -1.68 15.42 10.17
N VAL A 272 -2.74 15.84 9.46
CA VAL A 272 -3.99 15.06 9.38
C VAL A 272 -3.70 13.65 8.89
N ILE A 273 -2.86 13.50 7.87
CA ILE A 273 -2.49 12.20 7.29
C ILE A 273 -1.76 11.35 8.32
N SER A 274 -0.70 11.87 8.98
CA SER A 274 0.03 11.13 10.01
C SER A 274 -0.88 10.70 11.17
N GLY A 275 -1.83 11.54 11.56
CA GLY A 275 -2.87 11.19 12.54
C GLY A 275 -3.70 9.98 12.08
N ILE A 276 -4.24 10.02 10.86
CA ILE A 276 -5.02 8.91 10.29
C ILE A 276 -4.20 7.62 10.25
N GLN A 277 -2.96 7.69 9.78
CA GLN A 277 -2.05 6.54 9.68
C GLN A 277 -1.78 5.91 11.05
N LEU A 278 -1.34 6.70 12.02
CA LEU A 278 -0.99 6.22 13.37
C LEU A 278 -2.21 5.71 14.14
N ASP A 279 -3.39 6.33 13.98
CA ASP A 279 -4.59 5.96 14.72
C ASP A 279 -5.30 4.72 14.15
N ASN A 280 -5.09 4.40 12.87
CA ASN A 280 -5.78 3.29 12.22
C ASN A 280 -4.90 2.04 12.00
N SER A 281 -3.57 2.16 11.99
CA SER A 281 -2.66 1.04 11.72
C SER A 281 -2.62 0.02 12.85
N ASP A 282 -2.71 -1.27 12.54
CA ASP A 282 -2.58 -2.36 13.51
C ASP A 282 -1.13 -2.52 13.99
N VAL A 283 -0.20 -2.42 13.06
CA VAL A 283 1.24 -2.31 13.27
C VAL A 283 1.70 -0.95 12.74
N ILE A 284 2.62 -0.30 13.42
CA ILE A 284 3.11 1.00 13.00
C ILE A 284 4.20 0.81 11.94
N THR A 285 4.04 1.47 10.81
CA THR A 285 5.07 1.48 9.78
C THR A 285 5.57 2.90 9.52
N PHE A 286 6.84 3.02 9.14
CA PHE A 286 7.44 4.32 8.82
C PHE A 286 8.52 4.20 7.75
N HIS A 287 8.86 5.32 7.11
CA HIS A 287 9.99 5.46 6.20
C HIS A 287 11.06 6.35 6.81
N SER A 288 12.31 6.02 6.57
CA SER A 288 13.44 6.86 6.96
C SER A 288 14.65 6.61 6.06
N TYR A 289 14.96 7.57 5.23
CA TYR A 289 16.18 7.60 4.42
C TYR A 289 17.30 8.42 5.04
N ALA A 290 17.14 8.76 6.32
CA ALA A 290 18.10 9.53 7.08
C ALA A 290 19.22 8.65 7.64
N GLU A 291 20.26 9.31 8.15
CA GLU A 291 21.38 8.66 8.86
C GLU A 291 20.94 7.96 10.17
N PRO A 292 21.78 7.08 10.73
CA PRO A 292 21.44 6.23 11.87
C PRO A 292 20.87 6.94 13.10
N ALA A 293 21.41 8.11 13.49
CA ALA A 293 20.93 8.83 14.68
C ALA A 293 19.50 9.32 14.51
N GLU A 294 19.12 9.79 13.34
CA GLU A 294 17.73 10.20 13.05
C GLU A 294 16.80 8.98 12.99
N PHE A 295 17.28 7.86 12.44
CA PHE A 295 16.52 6.60 12.43
C PHE A 295 16.19 6.12 13.85
N GLU A 296 17.15 6.16 14.80
CA GLU A 296 16.90 5.84 16.21
C GLU A 296 15.90 6.79 16.83
N ARG A 297 15.99 8.09 16.54
CA ARG A 297 15.05 9.09 17.02
C ARG A 297 13.61 8.80 16.55
N ARG A 298 13.45 8.45 15.28
CA ARG A 298 12.12 8.09 14.71
C ARG A 298 11.52 6.86 15.36
N ILE A 299 12.32 5.85 15.66
CA ILE A 299 11.86 4.70 16.44
C ILE A 299 11.38 5.14 17.83
N ALA A 300 12.15 5.98 18.53
CA ALA A 300 11.79 6.46 19.85
C ALA A 300 10.46 7.23 19.88
N GLU A 301 10.13 7.97 18.82
CA GLU A 301 8.84 8.66 18.66
C GLU A 301 7.65 7.68 18.53
N LEU A 302 7.88 6.49 17.98
CA LEU A 302 6.82 5.51 17.70
C LEU A 302 6.62 4.47 18.82
N VAL A 303 7.65 4.20 19.64
CA VAL A 303 7.58 3.25 20.77
C VAL A 303 6.39 3.49 21.71
N PRO A 304 5.99 4.74 22.05
CA PRO A 304 4.85 4.99 22.93
C PRO A 304 3.50 4.46 22.44
N HIS A 305 3.37 4.12 21.15
CA HIS A 305 2.16 3.49 20.64
C HIS A 305 1.95 2.05 21.15
N GLY A 306 2.99 1.41 21.73
CA GLY A 306 2.92 0.07 22.30
C GLY A 306 2.65 -1.04 21.27
N ARG A 307 2.91 -0.77 19.98
CA ARG A 307 2.65 -1.68 18.86
C ARG A 307 3.94 -2.08 18.16
N PRO A 308 3.96 -3.21 17.43
CA PRO A 308 5.09 -3.54 16.58
C PRO A 308 5.39 -2.41 15.60
N ILE A 309 6.66 -2.21 15.30
CA ILE A 309 7.16 -1.17 14.40
C ILE A 309 7.89 -1.84 13.24
N LEU A 310 7.63 -1.38 12.02
CA LEU A 310 8.37 -1.77 10.82
C LEU A 310 8.85 -0.50 10.10
N CYS A 311 10.13 -0.41 9.79
CA CYS A 311 10.63 0.55 8.81
C CYS A 311 10.42 -0.05 7.42
N THR A 312 9.42 0.42 6.69
CA THR A 312 9.05 -0.14 5.38
C THR A 312 9.82 0.45 4.21
N GLU A 313 10.61 1.50 4.46
CA GLU A 313 11.58 2.02 3.49
C GLU A 313 12.79 2.63 4.20
N TYR A 314 13.99 2.16 3.81
CA TYR A 314 15.27 2.77 4.15
C TYR A 314 16.27 2.50 3.02
N MET A 315 17.47 2.99 3.14
CA MET A 315 18.60 2.88 2.26
C MET A 315 18.59 3.89 1.11
N ALA A 316 19.33 4.94 1.32
CA ALA A 316 19.78 5.90 0.31
C ALA A 316 21.26 6.18 0.62
N ARG A 317 22.17 5.46 -0.03
CA ARG A 317 23.59 5.42 0.35
C ARG A 317 24.24 6.78 0.46
N PRO A 318 24.09 7.70 -0.51
CA PRO A 318 24.68 9.03 -0.41
C PRO A 318 24.17 9.89 0.74
N LEU A 319 22.99 9.56 1.29
CA LEU A 319 22.38 10.27 2.43
C LEU A 319 22.76 9.65 3.78
N GLY A 320 23.64 8.64 3.80
CA GLY A 320 24.08 7.97 5.03
C GLY A 320 23.12 6.88 5.53
N SER A 321 21.96 6.70 4.90
CA SER A 321 21.06 5.58 5.17
C SER A 321 21.56 4.33 4.44
N THR A 322 22.30 3.48 5.13
CA THR A 322 22.98 2.30 4.57
C THR A 322 22.54 1.03 5.29
N VAL A 323 22.74 -0.13 4.66
CA VAL A 323 22.48 -1.44 5.29
C VAL A 323 23.23 -1.56 6.62
N GLN A 324 24.54 -1.26 6.63
CA GLN A 324 25.39 -1.37 7.81
C GLN A 324 25.06 -0.37 8.90
N GLY A 325 24.54 0.83 8.53
CA GLY A 325 24.15 1.86 9.49
C GLY A 325 22.81 1.59 10.14
N ILE A 326 21.84 1.12 9.38
CA ILE A 326 20.43 1.05 9.79
C ILE A 326 20.04 -0.33 10.34
N LEU A 327 20.41 -1.41 9.63
CA LEU A 327 19.90 -2.74 9.93
C LEU A 327 20.27 -3.26 11.35
N PRO A 328 21.50 -3.02 11.87
CA PRO A 328 21.84 -3.39 13.26
C PRO A 328 21.01 -2.65 14.30
N ILE A 329 20.64 -1.39 14.05
CA ILE A 329 19.77 -0.59 14.94
C ILE A 329 18.37 -1.19 14.94
N ALA A 330 17.82 -1.44 13.75
CA ALA A 330 16.49 -2.05 13.59
C ALA A 330 16.42 -3.41 14.33
N LYS A 331 17.42 -4.28 14.16
CA LYS A 331 17.48 -5.59 14.84
C LYS A 331 17.50 -5.43 16.37
N ARG A 332 18.34 -4.54 16.92
CA ARG A 332 18.43 -4.28 18.37
C ARG A 332 17.12 -3.74 18.95
N ALA A 333 16.44 -2.89 18.18
CA ALA A 333 15.16 -2.31 18.59
C ALA A 333 13.95 -3.24 18.37
N GLY A 334 14.13 -4.43 17.77
CA GLY A 334 13.03 -5.31 17.41
C GLY A 334 12.13 -4.74 16.33
N VAL A 335 12.65 -3.86 15.48
CA VAL A 335 11.95 -3.22 14.36
C VAL A 335 12.24 -3.99 13.08
N GLY A 336 11.20 -4.44 12.37
CA GLY A 336 11.36 -5.00 11.02
C GLY A 336 11.84 -3.93 10.06
N ALA A 337 12.69 -4.27 9.07
CA ALA A 337 13.26 -3.27 8.19
C ALA A 337 13.32 -3.73 6.72
N PHE A 338 12.89 -2.86 5.82
CA PHE A 338 12.80 -3.10 4.38
C PHE A 338 13.59 -2.02 3.63
N ASN A 339 14.71 -2.40 3.02
CA ASN A 339 15.42 -1.46 2.16
C ASN A 339 14.67 -1.23 0.84
N TRP A 340 14.92 -0.09 0.19
CA TRP A 340 14.41 0.14 -1.16
C TRP A 340 15.33 -0.52 -2.19
N GLY A 341 14.70 -1.29 -3.12
CA GLY A 341 15.36 -1.85 -4.29
C GLY A 341 16.15 -3.14 -4.04
N LEU A 342 15.73 -4.21 -4.73
CA LEU A 342 16.42 -5.52 -4.73
C LEU A 342 17.34 -5.64 -5.92
N VAL A 343 16.81 -5.49 -7.13
CA VAL A 343 17.50 -5.73 -8.40
C VAL A 343 17.42 -4.50 -9.28
N ALA A 344 18.55 -3.97 -9.68
CA ALA A 344 18.63 -2.89 -10.66
C ALA A 344 17.92 -3.26 -11.97
N GLY A 345 16.94 -2.47 -12.34
CA GLY A 345 16.07 -2.77 -13.48
C GLY A 345 15.51 -1.52 -14.16
N LYS A 346 14.35 -1.68 -14.79
CA LYS A 346 13.69 -0.60 -15.52
C LYS A 346 13.28 0.58 -14.65
N THR A 347 13.12 0.41 -13.35
CA THR A 347 12.85 1.51 -12.42
C THR A 347 14.02 2.48 -12.28
N GLN A 348 15.24 2.01 -12.54
CA GLN A 348 16.46 2.82 -12.42
C GLN A 348 16.64 3.48 -11.04
N THR A 349 16.21 2.84 -9.98
CA THR A 349 16.29 3.34 -8.59
C THR A 349 17.71 3.37 -8.03
N TYR A 350 18.67 2.85 -8.77
CA TYR A 350 20.10 3.04 -8.52
C TYR A 350 20.60 4.46 -8.86
N PHE A 351 19.85 5.26 -9.66
CA PHE A 351 20.12 6.70 -9.80
C PHE A 351 19.54 7.47 -8.61
N PRO A 352 20.11 8.65 -8.25
CA PRO A 352 19.60 9.46 -7.16
C PRO A 352 18.31 10.23 -7.54
N TRP A 353 17.60 10.73 -6.54
CA TRP A 353 16.35 11.49 -6.75
C TRP A 353 16.56 12.79 -7.53
N ASP A 354 17.71 13.49 -7.31
CA ASP A 354 18.05 14.71 -8.03
C ASP A 354 18.36 14.50 -9.52
N SER A 355 18.39 13.24 -9.98
CA SER A 355 18.46 12.92 -11.42
C SER A 355 17.27 13.46 -12.24
N TRP A 356 16.18 13.85 -11.58
CA TRP A 356 15.07 14.53 -12.22
C TRP A 356 15.42 15.96 -12.64
N ASP A 357 16.24 16.65 -11.85
CA ASP A 357 16.72 18.01 -12.10
C ASP A 357 18.06 18.00 -12.85
N GLN A 358 18.89 16.99 -12.55
CA GLN A 358 20.20 16.81 -13.12
C GLN A 358 20.34 15.38 -13.68
N PRO A 359 19.74 15.10 -14.84
CA PRO A 359 19.81 13.77 -15.44
C PRO A 359 21.25 13.34 -15.62
N ASN A 360 21.54 12.08 -15.27
CA ASN A 360 22.87 11.54 -15.50
C ASN A 360 23.15 11.53 -17.02
N PRO A 361 24.19 12.25 -17.51
CA PRO A 361 24.49 12.33 -18.93
C PRO A 361 25.00 11.00 -19.50
N ASP A 362 25.54 10.15 -18.65
CA ASP A 362 25.98 8.79 -19.01
C ASP A 362 24.86 7.82 -18.60
N PRO A 363 24.21 7.11 -19.54
CA PRO A 363 23.27 6.04 -19.23
C PRO A 363 23.94 4.84 -18.54
N ALA A 364 25.27 4.83 -18.41
CA ALA A 364 25.98 3.86 -17.58
C ALA A 364 25.55 4.00 -16.11
N MET A 365 25.56 2.88 -15.39
CA MET A 365 25.27 2.86 -13.96
C MET A 365 26.23 3.78 -13.19
N PRO A 366 25.71 4.56 -12.20
CA PRO A 366 26.56 5.42 -11.40
C PRO A 366 27.56 4.60 -10.57
N GLN A 367 28.70 5.20 -10.21
CA GLN A 367 29.71 4.55 -9.36
C GLN A 367 29.15 4.19 -7.98
N GLU A 368 28.30 5.05 -7.42
CA GLU A 368 27.56 4.83 -6.18
C GLU A 368 26.08 4.67 -6.51
N TRP A 369 25.51 3.49 -6.22
CA TRP A 369 24.09 3.27 -6.38
C TRP A 369 23.31 3.90 -5.24
N PHE A 370 22.26 4.61 -5.59
CA PHE A 370 21.40 5.25 -4.59
C PHE A 370 20.64 4.21 -3.77
N HIS A 371 19.94 3.32 -4.47
CA HIS A 371 19.25 2.16 -3.92
C HIS A 371 19.80 0.87 -4.58
N ASP A 372 18.97 -0.16 -4.63
CA ASP A 372 19.21 -1.47 -5.22
C ASP A 372 20.46 -2.21 -4.65
N LEU A 373 20.30 -3.50 -4.46
CA LEU A 373 21.35 -4.33 -3.86
C LEU A 373 22.08 -5.17 -4.90
N MET A 374 21.43 -5.53 -6.00
CA MET A 374 21.97 -6.46 -6.99
C MET A 374 21.78 -5.96 -8.42
N GLY A 375 22.70 -6.34 -9.29
CA GLY A 375 22.56 -6.20 -10.73
C GLY A 375 21.47 -7.13 -11.30
N HIS A 376 21.07 -6.89 -12.54
CA HIS A 376 20.09 -7.71 -13.25
C HIS A 376 20.55 -9.18 -13.45
N ASP A 377 21.82 -9.48 -13.23
CA ASP A 377 22.44 -10.80 -13.25
C ASP A 377 22.52 -11.46 -11.87
N GLY A 378 22.00 -10.80 -10.82
CA GLY A 378 21.98 -11.28 -9.45
C GLY A 378 23.29 -11.06 -8.68
N ARG A 379 24.28 -10.39 -9.27
CA ARG A 379 25.51 -10.04 -8.56
C ARG A 379 25.28 -8.87 -7.62
N PRO A 380 25.70 -8.98 -6.35
CA PRO A 380 25.64 -7.87 -5.42
C PRO A 380 26.38 -6.62 -5.96
N PHE A 381 25.82 -5.45 -5.73
CA PHE A 381 26.54 -4.19 -5.89
C PHE A 381 27.70 -4.10 -4.87
N ARG A 382 27.42 -4.53 -3.63
CA ARG A 382 28.41 -4.63 -2.55
C ARG A 382 28.26 -5.92 -1.77
N ASP A 383 29.22 -6.81 -1.82
CA ASP A 383 29.23 -8.05 -1.04
C ASP A 383 29.11 -7.80 0.47
N THR A 384 29.68 -6.69 0.96
CA THR A 384 29.64 -6.33 2.38
C THR A 384 28.23 -6.01 2.89
N GLU A 385 27.33 -5.51 2.04
CA GLU A 385 25.91 -5.29 2.39
C GLU A 385 25.18 -6.61 2.54
N ILE A 386 25.37 -7.52 1.59
CA ILE A 386 24.79 -8.86 1.65
C ILE A 386 25.31 -9.63 2.86
N GLN A 387 26.60 -9.55 3.16
CA GLN A 387 27.17 -10.17 4.37
C GLN A 387 26.53 -9.60 5.64
N ALA A 388 26.30 -8.28 5.73
CA ALA A 388 25.65 -7.66 6.87
C ALA A 388 24.20 -8.14 7.03
N ILE A 389 23.44 -8.28 5.92
CA ILE A 389 22.08 -8.82 5.93
C ILE A 389 22.11 -10.27 6.44
N LEU A 390 22.96 -11.11 5.87
CA LEU A 390 23.09 -12.53 6.26
C LEU A 390 23.47 -12.70 7.73
N GLN A 391 24.40 -11.89 8.25
CA GLN A 391 24.81 -11.95 9.66
C GLN A 391 23.68 -11.60 10.64
N LEU A 392 22.78 -10.74 10.23
CA LEU A 392 21.66 -10.28 11.08
C LEU A 392 20.38 -11.11 10.87
N SER A 393 20.22 -11.77 9.72
CA SER A 393 19.11 -12.65 9.46
C SER A 393 19.23 -13.97 10.24
N ASP A 394 18.11 -14.59 10.58
CA ASP A 394 18.11 -15.88 11.31
C ASP A 394 18.67 -17.03 10.45
N LEU A 395 18.88 -16.84 9.16
CA LEU A 395 19.55 -17.79 8.26
C LEU A 395 21.00 -18.02 8.65
N ALA A 396 21.68 -17.03 9.25
CA ALA A 396 23.07 -17.22 9.73
C ALA A 396 23.18 -18.33 10.79
N MET A 397 22.14 -18.58 11.58
CA MET A 397 22.12 -19.66 12.57
C MET A 397 21.98 -21.05 11.96
N HIS A 398 21.44 -21.17 10.74
CA HIS A 398 21.28 -22.46 10.05
C HIS A 398 22.44 -22.82 9.13
N LEU A 399 23.34 -21.87 8.84
CA LEU A 399 24.51 -22.07 8.00
C LEU A 399 25.80 -22.35 8.79
N GLN A 400 25.78 -22.27 10.13
CA GLN A 400 26.92 -22.70 10.95
C GLN A 400 26.99 -24.24 10.92
N PRO A 401 28.16 -24.84 10.56
CA PRO A 401 28.33 -26.28 10.71
C PRO A 401 28.13 -26.65 12.18
N PRO A 402 27.56 -27.84 12.47
CA PRO A 402 27.42 -28.30 13.85
C PRO A 402 28.79 -28.25 14.55
N PRO A 403 28.86 -27.85 15.83
CA PRO A 403 30.10 -27.83 16.54
C PRO A 403 30.76 -29.20 16.43
N ALA A 404 32.04 -29.22 16.06
CA ALA A 404 32.82 -30.45 15.96
C ALA A 404 32.65 -31.19 17.29
N ALA A 405 32.12 -32.43 17.19
CA ALA A 405 32.03 -33.31 18.36
C ALA A 405 33.43 -33.50 18.90
N GLY A 406 33.73 -32.93 20.07
CA GLY A 406 34.95 -33.12 20.83
C GLY A 406 34.93 -34.45 21.59
#